data_2761191828b665c1ebc55829998dfb94
#
_entry.id   2761191828b665c1ebc55829998dfb94
#
_cell.length_a   1.000
_cell.length_b   1.000
_cell.length_c   1.000
_cell.angle_alpha   90.00
_cell.angle_beta   90.00
_cell.angle_gamma   90.00
#
_symmetry.space_group_name_H-M   'P 1'
#
loop_
_entity.id
_entity.type
_entity.pdbx_description
1 polymer ?
#
loop_
_entity_poly.entity_id
_entity_poly.type
_entity_poly.pdbx_seq_one_letter_code
_entity_poly.pdbx_strand_id
1 'polypeptide(L)'
;MTDTTTPTAKATDWAALSAELEQTLRLRSIPFAMKMFERREDMEAIPRIRRPSAVHTLDQVVGQASRLGWTVGVTAEDLVGAQCRAVVGLGGAKTDDWRSGRHMKGVWFEDDAGAAAHQAAMHCVPDGQFEALAVSPLASGRLGEPDIALFYATPGAMMYFINGLQWSGYKRFDWSVVGESACADSWGRALTTRTPSLSIPCFAERRYGGVLDDEMLMATPPEHLFRALAGMKALARNGFRYPFPQYGVQQDVRAGMAVSYGKD
;
A
#
# COMPACT_ATOMS: atom_id res chain seq x y z
N MET A 1 -16.51 -37.58 -27.08
CA MET A 1 -16.64 -36.93 -25.75
C MET A 1 -15.24 -36.50 -25.35
N THR A 2 -14.90 -35.24 -25.62
CA THR A 2 -13.61 -34.64 -25.26
C THR A 2 -13.80 -33.96 -23.91
N ASP A 3 -13.17 -34.57 -22.90
CA ASP A 3 -13.15 -34.07 -21.53
C ASP A 3 -12.25 -32.79 -21.50
N THR A 4 -12.87 -31.61 -21.50
CA THR A 4 -12.20 -30.33 -21.33
C THR A 4 -12.14 -30.00 -19.84
N THR A 5 -11.22 -30.65 -19.13
CA THR A 5 -10.83 -30.22 -17.79
C THR A 5 -10.11 -28.87 -17.90
N THR A 6 -10.83 -27.80 -17.61
CA THR A 6 -10.26 -26.46 -17.40
C THR A 6 -9.24 -26.55 -16.26
N PRO A 7 -7.97 -26.15 -16.45
CA PRO A 7 -7.00 -26.19 -15.36
C PRO A 7 -7.46 -25.24 -14.25
N THR A 8 -7.70 -25.77 -13.08
CA THR A 8 -7.94 -24.99 -11.86
C THR A 8 -6.73 -24.10 -11.64
N ALA A 9 -6.91 -22.79 -11.69
CA ALA A 9 -5.88 -21.81 -11.38
C ALA A 9 -5.32 -22.14 -9.97
N LYS A 10 -4.02 -22.39 -9.89
CA LYS A 10 -3.35 -22.72 -8.63
C LYS A 10 -3.52 -21.52 -7.69
N ALA A 11 -4.07 -21.75 -6.50
CA ALA A 11 -4.22 -20.70 -5.50
C ALA A 11 -2.86 -20.04 -5.21
N THR A 12 -2.85 -18.72 -5.09
CA THR A 12 -1.63 -17.94 -4.81
C THR A 12 -1.06 -18.31 -3.44
N ASP A 13 0.22 -18.64 -3.39
CA ASP A 13 0.95 -18.82 -2.13
C ASP A 13 1.39 -17.47 -1.56
N TRP A 14 0.47 -16.83 -0.85
CA TRP A 14 0.70 -15.54 -0.22
C TRP A 14 1.80 -15.57 0.84
N ALA A 15 1.98 -16.70 1.52
CA ALA A 15 3.02 -16.86 2.53
C ALA A 15 4.41 -16.83 1.92
N ALA A 16 4.63 -17.61 0.86
CA ALA A 16 5.90 -17.60 0.13
C ALA A 16 6.19 -16.22 -0.47
N LEU A 17 5.18 -15.57 -1.04
CA LEU A 17 5.32 -14.25 -1.65
C LEU A 17 5.65 -13.16 -0.62
N SER A 18 4.99 -13.17 0.55
CA SER A 18 5.30 -12.24 1.66
C SER A 18 6.73 -12.43 2.16
N ALA A 19 7.13 -13.68 2.39
CA ALA A 19 8.49 -13.99 2.85
C ALA A 19 9.56 -13.53 1.84
N GLU A 20 9.30 -13.71 0.56
CA GLU A 20 10.21 -13.25 -0.49
C GLU A 20 10.31 -11.72 -0.50
N LEU A 21 9.19 -11.00 -0.37
CA LEU A 21 9.17 -9.55 -0.32
C LEU A 21 9.94 -9.02 0.89
N GLU A 22 9.68 -9.59 2.08
CA GLU A 22 10.36 -9.24 3.34
C GLU A 22 11.87 -9.44 3.24
N GLN A 23 12.31 -10.59 2.73
CA GLN A 23 13.73 -10.90 2.58
C GLN A 23 14.42 -10.03 1.54
N THR A 24 13.79 -9.85 0.37
CA THR A 24 14.36 -9.10 -0.74
C THR A 24 14.51 -7.62 -0.43
N LEU A 25 13.52 -7.02 0.23
CA LEU A 25 13.49 -5.60 0.56
C LEU A 25 13.95 -5.30 2.00
N ARG A 26 14.24 -6.34 2.80
CA ARG A 26 14.59 -6.21 4.22
C ARG A 26 13.59 -5.36 4.99
N LEU A 27 12.32 -5.69 4.84
CA LEU A 27 11.25 -4.94 5.48
C LEU A 27 11.32 -5.05 6.99
N ARG A 28 11.00 -3.95 7.69
CA ARG A 28 10.93 -3.87 9.15
C ARG A 28 9.50 -4.00 9.67
N SER A 29 8.55 -4.04 8.76
CA SER A 29 7.13 -4.21 9.02
C SER A 29 6.60 -5.38 8.21
N ILE A 30 5.49 -5.93 8.63
CA ILE A 30 4.82 -7.04 7.95
C ILE A 30 4.13 -6.51 6.71
N PRO A 31 4.39 -7.05 5.51
CA PRO A 31 3.55 -6.80 4.34
C PRO A 31 2.12 -7.22 4.62
N PHE A 32 1.17 -6.39 4.23
CA PHE A 32 -0.23 -6.63 4.52
C PHE A 32 -1.11 -6.43 3.29
N ALA A 33 -2.29 -6.95 3.36
CA ALA A 33 -3.31 -6.88 2.33
C ALA A 33 -4.51 -6.08 2.82
N MET A 34 -5.19 -5.41 1.91
CA MET A 34 -6.49 -4.77 2.16
C MET A 34 -7.49 -5.31 1.16
N LYS A 35 -8.68 -5.62 1.66
CA LYS A 35 -9.83 -6.06 0.85
C LYS A 35 -11.06 -5.30 1.24
N MET A 36 -11.79 -4.84 0.23
CA MET A 36 -13.05 -4.13 0.36
C MET A 36 -14.22 -5.11 0.21
N PHE A 37 -15.32 -4.83 0.89
CA PHE A 37 -16.51 -5.69 0.88
C PHE A 37 -17.77 -4.85 0.64
N GLU A 38 -18.53 -5.22 -0.37
CA GLU A 38 -19.84 -4.61 -0.66
C GLU A 38 -20.85 -4.93 0.43
N ARG A 39 -20.69 -6.07 1.11
CA ARG A 39 -21.54 -6.48 2.23
C ARG A 39 -20.71 -6.79 3.46
N ARG A 40 -21.16 -6.33 4.59
CA ARG A 40 -20.51 -6.54 5.90
C ARG A 40 -20.36 -8.03 6.24
N GLU A 41 -21.38 -8.85 5.93
CA GLU A 41 -21.39 -10.28 6.25
C GLU A 41 -20.24 -11.03 5.58
N ASP A 42 -19.85 -10.64 4.37
CA ASP A 42 -18.75 -11.26 3.64
C ASP A 42 -17.40 -11.01 4.34
N MET A 43 -17.22 -9.84 4.93
CA MET A 43 -16.06 -9.54 5.77
C MET A 43 -16.10 -10.35 7.09
N GLU A 44 -17.25 -10.41 7.74
CA GLU A 44 -17.44 -11.13 9.01
C GLU A 44 -17.27 -12.66 8.86
N ALA A 45 -17.48 -13.18 7.67
CA ALA A 45 -17.25 -14.61 7.35
C ALA A 45 -15.75 -15.00 7.32
N ILE A 46 -14.83 -14.04 7.36
CA ILE A 46 -13.39 -14.35 7.36
C ILE A 46 -13.01 -15.05 8.67
N PRO A 47 -12.39 -16.24 8.61
CA PRO A 47 -12.04 -16.97 9.82
C PRO A 47 -11.13 -16.18 10.76
N ARG A 48 -11.50 -16.11 12.03
CA ARG A 48 -10.73 -15.42 13.09
C ARG A 48 -10.47 -13.93 12.81
N ILE A 49 -11.37 -13.26 12.08
CA ILE A 49 -11.30 -11.83 11.95
C ILE A 49 -11.51 -11.16 13.30
N ARG A 50 -10.72 -10.15 13.61
CA ARG A 50 -10.90 -9.32 14.80
C ARG A 50 -11.77 -8.13 14.45
N ARG A 51 -12.61 -7.73 15.38
CA ARG A 51 -13.31 -6.44 15.35
C ARG A 51 -12.69 -5.54 16.43
N PRO A 52 -12.50 -4.25 16.18
CA PRO A 52 -12.06 -3.32 17.22
C PRO A 52 -13.02 -3.31 18.40
N SER A 53 -12.50 -3.28 19.63
CA SER A 53 -13.31 -3.16 20.85
C SER A 53 -13.67 -1.70 21.18
N ALA A 54 -13.10 -0.75 20.48
CA ALA A 54 -13.34 0.69 20.58
C ALA A 54 -13.19 1.31 19.20
N VAL A 55 -13.65 2.55 19.04
CA VAL A 55 -13.51 3.28 17.78
C VAL A 55 -12.04 3.60 17.54
N HIS A 56 -11.55 3.32 16.31
CA HIS A 56 -10.15 3.49 15.89
C HIS A 56 -10.05 4.44 14.71
N THR A 57 -8.86 4.97 14.44
CA THR A 57 -8.55 5.51 13.11
C THR A 57 -8.26 4.33 12.16
N LEU A 58 -8.46 4.53 10.85
CA LEU A 58 -8.08 3.49 9.88
C LEU A 58 -6.57 3.24 9.90
N ASP A 59 -5.76 4.27 10.20
CA ASP A 59 -4.32 4.13 10.38
C ASP A 59 -3.94 3.16 11.51
N GLN A 60 -4.70 3.18 12.63
CA GLN A 60 -4.52 2.20 13.71
C GLN A 60 -4.86 0.79 13.25
N VAL A 61 -5.91 0.62 12.46
CA VAL A 61 -6.31 -0.69 11.90
C VAL A 61 -5.22 -1.22 10.96
N VAL A 62 -4.67 -0.37 10.09
CA VAL A 62 -3.51 -0.69 9.24
C VAL A 62 -2.28 -1.01 10.07
N GLY A 63 -2.01 -0.24 11.12
CA GLY A 63 -0.93 -0.49 12.08
C GLY A 63 -1.05 -1.85 12.77
N GLN A 64 -2.27 -2.27 13.11
CA GLN A 64 -2.50 -3.59 13.71
C GLN A 64 -2.13 -4.75 12.76
N ALA A 65 -2.36 -4.60 11.46
CA ALA A 65 -1.93 -5.60 10.47
C ALA A 65 -0.41 -5.55 10.24
N SER A 66 0.14 -4.36 10.01
CA SER A 66 1.54 -4.17 9.59
C SER A 66 2.56 -4.31 10.74
N ARG A 67 2.15 -4.08 12.00
CA ARG A 67 3.05 -4.12 13.18
C ARG A 67 2.75 -5.27 14.13
N LEU A 68 1.48 -5.65 14.29
CA LEU A 68 1.06 -6.69 15.23
C LEU A 68 0.68 -8.02 14.55
N GLY A 69 0.58 -8.04 13.23
CA GLY A 69 0.24 -9.24 12.48
C GLY A 69 -1.22 -9.68 12.64
N TRP A 70 -2.14 -8.74 12.90
CA TRP A 70 -3.55 -9.06 13.12
C TRP A 70 -4.37 -8.97 11.83
N THR A 71 -5.36 -9.86 11.72
CA THR A 71 -6.44 -9.73 10.73
C THR A 71 -7.59 -8.99 11.37
N VAL A 72 -7.89 -7.80 10.85
CA VAL A 72 -8.87 -6.88 11.44
C VAL A 72 -9.86 -6.46 10.37
N GLY A 73 -11.15 -6.55 10.68
CA GLY A 73 -12.25 -6.07 9.84
C GLY A 73 -12.95 -4.90 10.51
N VAL A 74 -13.36 -3.92 9.71
CA VAL A 74 -14.04 -2.70 10.17
C VAL A 74 -15.15 -2.29 9.23
N THR A 75 -16.13 -1.61 9.79
CA THR A 75 -17.17 -0.85 9.10
C THR A 75 -17.01 0.64 9.39
N ALA A 76 -17.85 1.49 8.83
CA ALA A 76 -17.81 2.92 9.10
C ALA A 76 -18.02 3.26 10.59
N GLU A 77 -18.78 2.45 11.31
CA GLU A 77 -19.11 2.62 12.73
C GLU A 77 -17.90 2.40 13.65
N ASP A 78 -16.95 1.55 13.23
CA ASP A 78 -15.74 1.25 14.00
C ASP A 78 -14.67 2.33 13.88
N LEU A 79 -14.89 3.34 13.02
CA LEU A 79 -13.86 4.28 12.61
C LEU A 79 -14.20 5.73 12.99
N VAL A 80 -13.22 6.42 13.58
CA VAL A 80 -13.24 7.87 13.67
C VAL A 80 -12.50 8.50 12.48
N GLY A 81 -12.81 9.76 12.18
CA GLY A 81 -12.18 10.51 11.09
C GLY A 81 -12.79 10.22 9.72
N ALA A 82 -13.27 11.25 9.06
CA ALA A 82 -13.90 11.13 7.76
C ALA A 82 -12.90 10.93 6.62
N GLN A 83 -11.63 11.37 6.77
CA GLN A 83 -10.65 11.35 5.69
C GLN A 83 -10.39 9.94 5.14
N CYS A 84 -9.88 9.03 5.96
CA CYS A 84 -9.58 7.68 5.49
C CYS A 84 -10.83 6.89 5.10
N ARG A 85 -11.99 7.12 5.77
CA ARG A 85 -13.27 6.52 5.36
C ARG A 85 -13.69 6.97 3.97
N ALA A 86 -13.55 8.26 3.66
CA ALA A 86 -13.83 8.81 2.33
C ALA A 86 -12.92 8.23 1.27
N VAL A 87 -11.63 8.05 1.58
CA VAL A 87 -10.63 7.46 0.67
C VAL A 87 -11.01 6.04 0.26
N VAL A 88 -11.43 5.23 1.20
CA VAL A 88 -11.78 3.81 0.95
C VAL A 88 -13.27 3.58 0.61
N GLY A 89 -14.07 4.63 0.52
CA GLY A 89 -15.47 4.53 0.08
C GLY A 89 -16.43 3.95 1.10
N LEU A 90 -16.09 3.95 2.40
CA LEU A 90 -17.02 3.59 3.48
C LEU A 90 -18.04 4.72 3.67
N GLY A 91 -19.32 4.38 3.54
CA GLY A 91 -20.41 5.33 3.40
C GLY A 91 -20.57 6.40 4.48
N GLY A 92 -21.14 7.54 4.09
CA GLY A 92 -21.45 8.66 4.97
C GLY A 92 -20.25 9.55 5.34
N ALA A 93 -19.11 9.38 4.69
CA ALA A 93 -17.91 10.16 4.97
C ALA A 93 -17.85 11.48 4.19
N LYS A 94 -18.34 11.51 2.94
CA LYS A 94 -18.23 12.67 2.05
C LYS A 94 -19.37 13.66 2.21
N THR A 95 -19.55 14.19 3.42
CA THR A 95 -20.51 15.26 3.71
C THR A 95 -20.09 16.59 3.08
N ASP A 96 -20.96 17.59 3.07
CA ASP A 96 -20.62 18.94 2.57
C ASP A 96 -19.53 19.59 3.44
N ASP A 97 -19.53 19.33 4.74
CA ASP A 97 -18.47 19.76 5.64
C ASP A 97 -17.14 19.11 5.29
N TRP A 98 -17.12 17.81 4.99
CA TRP A 98 -15.92 17.13 4.51
C TRP A 98 -15.44 17.73 3.17
N ARG A 99 -16.34 17.94 2.19
CA ARG A 99 -15.97 18.50 0.86
C ARG A 99 -15.42 19.92 0.96
N SER A 100 -15.92 20.71 1.89
CA SER A 100 -15.41 22.07 2.14
C SER A 100 -13.99 22.10 2.72
N GLY A 101 -13.53 20.99 3.31
CA GLY A 101 -12.25 20.92 4.02
C GLY A 101 -12.16 21.84 5.24
N ARG A 102 -13.27 22.42 5.69
CA ARG A 102 -13.30 23.46 6.75
C ARG A 102 -12.60 23.03 8.04
N HIS A 103 -12.68 21.73 8.39
CA HIS A 103 -12.01 21.16 9.55
C HIS A 103 -10.47 21.15 9.43
N MET A 104 -9.92 21.37 8.26
CA MET A 104 -8.48 21.39 7.98
C MET A 104 -7.90 22.82 7.96
N LYS A 105 -8.78 23.84 7.84
CA LYS A 105 -8.38 25.25 7.89
C LYS A 105 -7.79 25.61 9.24
N GLY A 106 -6.68 26.35 9.22
CA GLY A 106 -5.96 26.74 10.43
C GLY A 106 -5.20 25.60 11.13
N VAL A 107 -5.28 24.37 10.58
CA VAL A 107 -4.52 23.20 11.05
C VAL A 107 -3.50 22.78 10.00
N TRP A 108 -3.96 22.44 8.79
CA TRP A 108 -3.12 22.00 7.68
C TRP A 108 -3.05 23.01 6.53
N PHE A 109 -4.06 23.86 6.42
CA PHE A 109 -4.19 24.88 5.38
C PHE A 109 -4.54 26.22 6.00
N GLU A 110 -4.01 27.31 5.43
CA GLU A 110 -4.23 28.67 5.92
C GLU A 110 -5.69 29.11 5.75
N ASP A 111 -6.30 28.73 4.61
CA ASP A 111 -7.62 29.22 4.22
C ASP A 111 -8.57 28.10 3.75
N ASP A 112 -9.82 28.48 3.51
CA ASP A 112 -10.87 27.58 3.03
C ASP A 112 -10.60 27.12 1.59
N ALA A 113 -9.97 27.94 0.76
CA ALA A 113 -9.70 27.62 -0.64
C ALA A 113 -8.67 26.50 -0.77
N GLY A 114 -7.58 26.57 -0.01
CA GLY A 114 -6.57 25.52 0.07
C GLY A 114 -7.14 24.21 0.62
N ALA A 115 -7.94 24.29 1.68
CA ALA A 115 -8.59 23.12 2.28
C ALA A 115 -9.56 22.43 1.32
N ALA A 116 -10.41 23.19 0.62
CA ALA A 116 -11.34 22.65 -0.37
C ALA A 116 -10.63 22.07 -1.59
N ALA A 117 -9.57 22.73 -2.07
CA ALA A 117 -8.76 22.24 -3.19
C ALA A 117 -8.08 20.89 -2.84
N HIS A 118 -7.58 20.75 -1.62
CA HIS A 118 -7.03 19.48 -1.13
C HIS A 118 -8.09 18.36 -1.17
N GLN A 119 -9.28 18.60 -0.58
CA GLN A 119 -10.35 17.62 -0.58
C GLN A 119 -10.79 17.20 -2.00
N ALA A 120 -10.87 18.17 -2.91
CA ALA A 120 -11.25 17.92 -4.30
C ALA A 120 -10.21 17.10 -5.09
N ALA A 121 -8.93 17.19 -4.71
CA ALA A 121 -7.83 16.48 -5.39
C ALA A 121 -7.61 15.04 -4.90
N MET A 122 -8.24 14.65 -3.79
CA MET A 122 -8.03 13.32 -3.20
C MET A 122 -8.54 12.19 -4.09
N HIS A 123 -7.72 11.16 -4.29
CA HIS A 123 -8.15 9.90 -4.88
C HIS A 123 -9.03 9.14 -3.87
N CYS A 124 -10.31 9.08 -4.14
CA CYS A 124 -11.27 8.41 -3.28
C CYS A 124 -12.15 7.45 -4.06
N VAL A 125 -12.40 6.30 -3.49
CA VAL A 125 -13.45 5.38 -3.93
C VAL A 125 -14.82 6.09 -3.81
N PRO A 126 -15.82 5.80 -4.68
CA PRO A 126 -17.16 6.35 -4.52
C PRO A 126 -17.72 6.13 -3.12
N ASP A 127 -18.36 7.17 -2.54
CA ASP A 127 -18.90 7.11 -1.17
C ASP A 127 -20.02 6.06 -1.08
N GLY A 128 -19.95 5.19 -0.09
CA GLY A 128 -20.93 4.12 0.11
C GLY A 128 -20.81 2.93 -0.85
N GLN A 129 -19.71 2.84 -1.62
CA GLN A 129 -19.47 1.68 -2.48
C GLN A 129 -19.24 0.41 -1.66
N PHE A 130 -18.70 0.53 -0.46
CA PHE A 130 -18.39 -0.59 0.41
C PHE A 130 -18.99 -0.39 1.80
N GLU A 131 -19.45 -1.48 2.41
CA GLU A 131 -19.94 -1.49 3.79
C GLU A 131 -18.83 -1.81 4.79
N ALA A 132 -17.80 -2.55 4.35
CA ALA A 132 -16.73 -2.98 5.21
C ALA A 132 -15.40 -3.10 4.47
N LEU A 133 -14.31 -3.14 5.24
CA LEU A 133 -12.99 -3.54 4.76
C LEU A 133 -12.30 -4.44 5.78
N ALA A 134 -11.35 -5.23 5.31
CA ALA A 134 -10.43 -5.96 6.17
C ALA A 134 -8.99 -5.71 5.76
N VAL A 135 -8.12 -5.68 6.77
CA VAL A 135 -6.67 -5.71 6.62
C VAL A 135 -6.11 -6.98 7.27
N SER A 136 -5.07 -7.54 6.68
CA SER A 136 -4.47 -8.78 7.19
C SER A 136 -3.01 -8.87 6.77
N PRO A 137 -2.12 -9.50 7.55
CA PRO A 137 -0.80 -9.90 7.05
C PRO A 137 -0.94 -10.63 5.72
N LEU A 138 -0.14 -10.23 4.74
CA LEU A 138 -0.17 -10.84 3.41
C LEU A 138 0.07 -12.36 3.49
N ALA A 139 1.04 -12.75 4.33
CA ALA A 139 1.39 -14.16 4.55
C ALA A 139 0.24 -15.02 5.09
N SER A 140 -0.77 -14.42 5.70
CA SER A 140 -1.91 -15.17 6.26
C SER A 140 -2.80 -15.80 5.19
N GLY A 141 -2.86 -15.21 4.00
CA GLY A 141 -3.75 -15.61 2.90
C GLY A 141 -5.25 -15.50 3.22
N ARG A 142 -5.64 -14.94 4.40
CA ARG A 142 -7.03 -14.96 4.88
C ARG A 142 -8.00 -14.14 4.05
N LEU A 143 -7.51 -13.13 3.35
CA LEU A 143 -8.35 -12.31 2.47
C LEU A 143 -8.57 -12.95 1.09
N GLY A 144 -7.97 -14.12 0.83
CA GLY A 144 -7.98 -14.75 -0.49
C GLY A 144 -7.28 -13.83 -1.50
N GLU A 145 -7.99 -13.41 -2.53
CA GLU A 145 -7.53 -12.36 -3.45
C GLU A 145 -7.82 -10.99 -2.85
N PRO A 146 -6.80 -10.24 -2.39
CA PRO A 146 -6.99 -8.88 -1.89
C PRO A 146 -7.11 -7.87 -3.04
N ASP A 147 -7.72 -6.71 -2.75
CA ASP A 147 -7.78 -5.61 -3.72
C ASP A 147 -6.42 -4.97 -3.93
N ILE A 148 -5.67 -4.77 -2.84
CA ILE A 148 -4.31 -4.25 -2.84
C ILE A 148 -3.44 -4.94 -1.78
N ALA A 149 -2.15 -5.08 -2.12
CA ALA A 149 -1.08 -5.43 -1.20
C ALA A 149 -0.30 -4.16 -0.83
N LEU A 150 0.13 -4.06 0.42
CA LEU A 150 0.77 -2.88 0.97
C LEU A 150 2.01 -3.27 1.79
N PHE A 151 3.01 -2.41 1.76
CA PHE A 151 4.18 -2.55 2.63
C PHE A 151 4.88 -1.22 2.85
N TYR A 152 5.47 -1.07 4.03
CA TYR A 152 6.34 0.05 4.36
C TYR A 152 7.80 -0.35 4.11
N ALA A 153 8.56 0.54 3.47
CA ALA A 153 9.97 0.31 3.20
C ALA A 153 10.75 1.62 3.16
N THR A 154 12.07 1.51 3.32
CA THR A 154 12.97 2.66 3.15
C THR A 154 13.04 3.10 1.68
N PRO A 155 13.42 4.36 1.38
CA PRO A 155 13.54 4.84 -0.01
C PRO A 155 14.43 3.97 -0.89
N GLY A 156 15.52 3.42 -0.36
CA GLY A 156 16.41 2.52 -1.11
C GLY A 156 15.74 1.21 -1.50
N ALA A 157 14.96 0.62 -0.61
CA ALA A 157 14.16 -0.58 -0.91
C ALA A 157 13.03 -0.28 -1.90
N MET A 158 12.38 0.90 -1.78
CA MET A 158 11.36 1.34 -2.74
C MET A 158 11.94 1.51 -4.14
N MET A 159 13.12 2.10 -4.27
CA MET A 159 13.79 2.23 -5.56
C MET A 159 14.04 0.86 -6.18
N TYR A 160 14.48 -0.13 -5.41
CA TYR A 160 14.70 -1.50 -5.92
C TYR A 160 13.38 -2.19 -6.35
N PHE A 161 12.30 -1.99 -5.61
CA PHE A 161 10.97 -2.47 -6.00
C PHE A 161 10.50 -1.84 -7.32
N ILE A 162 10.68 -0.52 -7.49
CA ILE A 162 10.34 0.19 -8.72
C ILE A 162 11.15 -0.35 -9.90
N ASN A 163 12.45 -0.59 -9.73
CA ASN A 163 13.27 -1.23 -10.76
C ASN A 163 12.71 -2.61 -11.15
N GLY A 164 12.23 -3.38 -10.18
CA GLY A 164 11.55 -4.65 -10.43
C GLY A 164 10.27 -4.48 -11.25
N LEU A 165 9.45 -3.48 -10.97
CA LEU A 165 8.25 -3.15 -11.76
C LEU A 165 8.57 -2.78 -13.21
N GLN A 166 9.73 -2.16 -13.45
CA GLN A 166 10.16 -1.66 -14.76
C GLN A 166 10.90 -2.71 -15.60
N TRP A 167 11.31 -3.82 -14.99
CA TRP A 167 12.14 -4.84 -15.63
C TRP A 167 11.53 -5.42 -16.91
N SER A 168 10.27 -5.81 -16.88
CA SER A 168 9.57 -6.48 -18.00
C SER A 168 8.90 -5.53 -18.99
N GLY A 169 9.21 -4.26 -18.93
CA GLY A 169 8.69 -3.21 -19.81
C GLY A 169 8.76 -1.88 -19.10
N TYR A 170 9.59 -1.00 -19.64
CA TYR A 170 9.80 0.33 -19.07
C TYR A 170 8.48 1.10 -19.02
N LYS A 171 8.17 1.63 -17.85
CA LYS A 171 7.11 2.61 -17.62
C LYS A 171 7.61 3.61 -16.58
N ARG A 172 7.48 4.89 -16.87
CA ARG A 172 7.63 5.91 -15.83
C ARG A 172 6.35 5.94 -15.01
N PHE A 173 6.51 5.94 -13.71
CA PHE A 173 5.40 6.09 -12.78
C PHE A 173 5.29 7.56 -12.38
N ASP A 174 4.09 8.12 -12.48
CA ASP A 174 3.78 9.47 -11.99
C ASP A 174 2.94 9.31 -10.73
N TRP A 175 3.49 9.75 -9.60
CA TRP A 175 2.82 9.71 -8.31
C TRP A 175 2.68 11.12 -7.77
N SER A 176 1.48 11.44 -7.30
CA SER A 176 1.27 12.62 -6.48
C SER A 176 1.83 12.37 -5.08
N VAL A 177 2.27 13.43 -4.43
CA VAL A 177 2.73 13.39 -3.04
C VAL A 177 2.08 14.55 -2.29
N VAL A 178 1.48 14.27 -1.17
CA VAL A 178 0.84 15.23 -0.29
C VAL A 178 1.27 15.02 1.15
N GLY A 179 1.33 16.08 1.95
CA GLY A 179 1.76 16.01 3.34
C GLY A 179 0.66 15.57 4.30
N GLU A 180 -0.60 15.77 3.93
CA GLU A 180 -1.77 15.37 4.71
C GLU A 180 -2.68 14.47 3.87
N SER A 181 -3.32 13.49 4.49
CA SER A 181 -4.20 12.50 3.83
C SER A 181 -3.47 11.68 2.74
N ALA A 182 -2.22 11.31 2.99
CA ALA A 182 -1.39 10.53 2.07
C ALA A 182 -1.98 9.15 1.71
N CYS A 183 -2.93 8.66 2.50
CA CYS A 183 -3.76 7.49 2.19
C CYS A 183 -4.52 7.64 0.85
N ALA A 184 -4.87 8.85 0.43
CA ALA A 184 -5.48 9.09 -0.87
C ALA A 184 -4.51 8.83 -2.03
N ASP A 185 -3.23 9.21 -1.88
CA ASP A 185 -2.19 9.01 -2.88
C ASP A 185 -1.67 7.56 -2.92
N SER A 186 -1.87 6.79 -1.86
CA SER A 186 -1.52 5.37 -1.79
C SER A 186 -2.75 4.46 -1.94
N TRP A 187 -3.54 4.27 -0.87
CA TRP A 187 -4.66 3.32 -0.88
C TRP A 187 -5.73 3.73 -1.89
N GLY A 188 -6.20 4.98 -1.82
CA GLY A 188 -7.24 5.50 -2.71
C GLY A 188 -6.84 5.39 -4.17
N ARG A 189 -5.64 5.82 -4.52
CA ARG A 189 -5.15 5.75 -5.89
C ARG A 189 -4.99 4.31 -6.37
N ALA A 190 -4.39 3.43 -5.57
CA ALA A 190 -4.22 2.03 -5.96
C ALA A 190 -5.58 1.32 -6.16
N LEU A 191 -6.57 1.60 -5.30
CA LEU A 191 -7.92 1.06 -5.41
C LEU A 191 -8.65 1.57 -6.65
N THR A 192 -8.54 2.88 -6.96
CA THR A 192 -9.32 3.51 -8.04
C THR A 192 -8.68 3.37 -9.42
N THR A 193 -7.34 3.34 -9.50
CA THR A 193 -6.62 3.30 -10.78
C THR A 193 -6.05 1.94 -11.14
N ARG A 194 -6.07 0.98 -10.20
CA ARG A 194 -5.43 -0.34 -10.36
C ARG A 194 -3.96 -0.24 -10.76
N THR A 195 -3.24 0.77 -10.24
CA THR A 195 -1.80 0.97 -10.49
C THR A 195 -1.01 1.03 -9.19
N PRO A 196 0.27 0.60 -9.19
CA PRO A 196 1.13 0.80 -8.03
C PRO A 196 1.18 2.27 -7.65
N SER A 197 1.05 2.57 -6.38
CA SER A 197 0.99 3.93 -5.84
C SER A 197 1.91 4.06 -4.64
N LEU A 198 2.71 5.11 -4.64
CA LEU A 198 3.71 5.40 -3.59
C LEU A 198 3.30 6.68 -2.86
N SER A 199 3.39 6.68 -1.55
CA SER A 199 3.23 7.89 -0.75
C SER A 199 4.30 8.04 0.33
N ILE A 200 4.47 9.27 0.79
CA ILE A 200 5.15 9.58 2.05
C ILE A 200 4.08 9.58 3.13
N PRO A 201 4.11 8.66 4.10
CA PRO A 201 3.09 8.56 5.13
C PRO A 201 2.86 9.88 5.88
N CYS A 202 1.59 10.26 6.05
CA CYS A 202 1.19 11.50 6.69
C CYS A 202 1.28 11.44 8.22
N PHE A 203 0.89 12.54 8.87
CA PHE A 203 0.90 12.64 10.33
C PHE A 203 0.08 11.52 11.00
N ALA A 204 -1.11 11.20 10.50
CA ALA A 204 -1.99 10.20 11.10
C ALA A 204 -1.39 8.78 10.99
N GLU A 205 -0.83 8.41 9.86
CA GLU A 205 -0.14 7.14 9.67
C GLU A 205 1.05 7.00 10.64
N ARG A 206 1.81 8.06 10.86
CA ARG A 206 2.94 8.07 11.81
C ARG A 206 2.46 8.05 13.25
N ARG A 207 1.53 8.93 13.60
CA ARG A 207 1.04 9.12 14.98
C ARG A 207 0.25 7.94 15.49
N TYR A 208 -0.62 7.36 14.66
CA TYR A 208 -1.57 6.31 15.04
C TYR A 208 -1.24 4.95 14.46
N GLY A 209 -0.68 4.89 13.25
CA GLY A 209 -0.29 3.64 12.57
C GLY A 209 1.10 3.14 12.93
N GLY A 210 1.91 3.93 13.65
CA GLY A 210 3.26 3.53 14.07
C GLY A 210 4.26 3.45 12.91
N VAL A 211 4.08 4.26 11.87
CA VAL A 211 4.99 4.34 10.73
C VAL A 211 6.24 5.12 11.11
N LEU A 212 7.41 4.60 10.77
CA LEU A 212 8.70 5.20 11.10
C LEU A 212 9.04 6.35 10.13
N ASP A 213 9.90 7.28 10.59
CA ASP A 213 10.21 8.51 9.84
C ASP A 213 10.89 8.24 8.48
N ASP A 214 11.64 7.16 8.37
CA ASP A 214 12.35 6.75 7.17
C ASP A 214 11.58 5.72 6.32
N GLU A 215 10.30 5.52 6.59
CA GLU A 215 9.43 4.62 5.83
C GLU A 215 8.56 5.39 4.82
N MET A 216 8.46 4.82 3.63
CA MET A 216 7.50 5.15 2.57
C MET A 216 6.49 4.00 2.45
N LEU A 217 5.31 4.28 1.94
CA LEU A 217 4.26 3.28 1.71
C LEU A 217 4.11 2.98 0.22
N MET A 218 4.17 1.71 -0.13
CA MET A 218 3.72 1.19 -1.42
C MET A 218 2.36 0.52 -1.25
N ALA A 219 1.40 0.91 -2.07
CA ALA A 219 0.14 0.21 -2.27
C ALA A 219 0.06 -0.27 -3.71
N THR A 220 -0.18 -1.55 -3.92
CA THR A 220 -0.12 -2.13 -5.26
C THR A 220 -1.16 -3.23 -5.46
N PRO A 221 -1.87 -3.27 -6.59
CA PRO A 221 -2.64 -4.43 -6.97
C PRO A 221 -1.75 -5.68 -7.06
N PRO A 222 -2.27 -6.88 -6.72
CA PRO A 222 -1.48 -8.11 -6.65
C PRO A 222 -0.69 -8.44 -7.91
N GLU A 223 -1.26 -8.21 -9.07
CA GLU A 223 -0.63 -8.47 -10.37
C GLU A 223 0.68 -7.70 -10.57
N HIS A 224 0.77 -6.49 -10.03
CA HIS A 224 1.99 -5.68 -10.07
C HIS A 224 3.02 -6.14 -9.03
N LEU A 225 2.59 -6.70 -7.91
CA LEU A 225 3.49 -7.29 -6.92
C LEU A 225 4.23 -8.49 -7.50
N PHE A 226 3.52 -9.40 -8.19
CA PHE A 226 4.13 -10.53 -8.88
C PHE A 226 5.15 -10.08 -9.93
N ARG A 227 4.80 -9.05 -10.71
CA ARG A 227 5.68 -8.46 -11.71
C ARG A 227 6.95 -7.89 -11.10
N ALA A 228 6.83 -7.14 -10.00
CA ALA A 228 7.97 -6.55 -9.30
C ALA A 228 8.93 -7.63 -8.75
N LEU A 229 8.40 -8.66 -8.10
CA LEU A 229 9.19 -9.76 -7.57
C LEU A 229 9.96 -10.50 -8.67
N ALA A 230 9.31 -10.81 -9.79
CA ALA A 230 9.97 -11.43 -10.94
C ALA A 230 11.10 -10.54 -11.49
N GLY A 231 10.87 -9.23 -11.58
CA GLY A 231 11.87 -8.26 -12.01
C GLY A 231 13.05 -8.14 -11.04
N MET A 232 12.79 -8.07 -9.74
CA MET A 232 13.85 -8.04 -8.72
C MET A 232 14.71 -9.30 -8.75
N LYS A 233 14.11 -10.49 -8.97
CA LYS A 233 14.87 -11.74 -9.19
C LYS A 233 15.78 -11.64 -10.41
N ALA A 234 15.30 -11.07 -11.50
CA ALA A 234 16.10 -10.89 -12.71
C ALA A 234 17.26 -9.91 -12.45
N LEU A 235 17.01 -8.79 -11.80
CA LEU A 235 18.05 -7.83 -11.39
C LEU A 235 19.10 -8.49 -10.49
N ALA A 236 18.67 -9.31 -9.52
CA ALA A 236 19.57 -10.03 -8.62
C ALA A 236 20.51 -11.00 -9.36
N ARG A 237 20.03 -11.67 -10.43
CA ARG A 237 20.88 -12.51 -11.30
C ARG A 237 21.91 -11.71 -12.06
N ASN A 238 21.63 -10.44 -12.36
CA ASN A 238 22.54 -9.51 -13.01
C ASN A 238 23.49 -8.76 -12.04
N GLY A 239 23.49 -9.16 -10.77
CA GLY A 239 24.35 -8.56 -9.76
C GLY A 239 23.75 -7.37 -8.99
N PHE A 240 22.54 -6.91 -9.36
CA PHE A 240 21.85 -5.83 -8.65
C PHE A 240 20.98 -6.40 -7.54
N ARG A 241 21.45 -6.27 -6.29
CA ARG A 241 20.76 -6.79 -5.10
C ARG A 241 20.64 -5.71 -4.04
N TYR A 242 19.53 -5.65 -3.38
CA TYR A 242 19.36 -4.80 -2.22
C TYR A 242 19.77 -5.54 -0.92
N PRO A 243 20.44 -4.90 0.05
CA PRO A 243 20.92 -3.52 0.01
C PRO A 243 22.11 -3.36 -0.94
N PHE A 244 22.18 -2.17 -1.59
CA PHE A 244 23.27 -1.88 -2.50
C PHE A 244 24.56 -1.64 -1.72
N PRO A 245 25.70 -2.25 -2.11
CA PRO A 245 26.98 -1.91 -1.54
C PRO A 245 27.30 -0.45 -1.87
N GLN A 246 27.70 0.31 -0.87
CA GLN A 246 28.15 1.68 -1.08
C GLN A 246 29.56 1.68 -1.66
N TYR A 247 29.77 2.46 -2.69
CA TYR A 247 31.08 2.78 -3.23
C TYR A 247 31.55 4.12 -2.63
N GLY A 248 32.81 4.24 -2.30
CA GLY A 248 33.32 5.50 -1.72
C GLY A 248 33.20 6.66 -2.70
N VAL A 249 32.78 7.83 -2.24
CA VAL A 249 32.58 9.02 -3.08
C VAL A 249 33.84 9.55 -3.75
N GLN A 250 35.01 9.10 -3.33
CA GLN A 250 36.32 9.50 -3.87
C GLN A 250 37.06 8.36 -4.61
N GLN A 251 36.45 7.18 -4.69
CA GLN A 251 37.08 6.03 -5.32
C GLN A 251 36.97 6.11 -6.85
N ASP A 252 38.02 5.58 -7.53
CA ASP A 252 37.97 5.39 -8.97
C ASP A 252 36.92 4.34 -9.32
N VAL A 253 35.88 4.78 -10.00
CA VAL A 253 34.74 3.94 -10.36
C VAL A 253 35.05 2.90 -11.45
N ARG A 254 36.17 3.05 -12.19
CA ARG A 254 36.55 2.12 -13.26
C ARG A 254 36.95 0.76 -12.74
N ALA A 255 37.45 0.67 -11.52
CA ALA A 255 37.78 -0.59 -10.87
C ALA A 255 36.57 -1.13 -10.09
N GLY A 256 35.87 -2.12 -10.61
CA GLY A 256 34.80 -2.83 -9.91
C GLY A 256 33.39 -2.26 -10.08
N MET A 257 33.15 -1.45 -11.09
CA MET A 257 31.79 -1.01 -11.42
C MET A 257 30.89 -2.17 -11.84
N ALA A 258 29.62 -2.07 -11.45
CA ALA A 258 28.59 -2.96 -11.93
C ALA A 258 28.51 -2.90 -13.47
N VAL A 259 28.08 -4.00 -14.06
CA VAL A 259 27.99 -4.23 -15.51
C VAL A 259 27.28 -3.08 -16.26
N SER A 260 26.37 -2.34 -15.60
CA SER A 260 25.63 -1.22 -16.19
C SER A 260 26.43 0.07 -16.35
N TYR A 261 27.60 0.19 -15.69
CA TYR A 261 28.40 1.43 -15.70
C TYR A 261 29.83 1.21 -16.20
N GLY A 262 30.29 0.00 -16.31
CA GLY A 262 31.69 -0.34 -16.52
C GLY A 262 32.00 -1.00 -17.85
N LYS A 263 31.13 -0.93 -18.82
CA LYS A 263 31.37 -1.39 -20.18
C LYS A 263 31.52 -0.20 -21.11
N ASP A 264 32.73 0.30 -21.22
CA ASP A 264 33.21 1.03 -22.39
C ASP A 264 34.15 0.11 -23.17
#